data_dbfccdbfa07eeb4558787c45a16bcad4
#
_entry.id   dbfccdbfa07eeb4558787c45a16bcad4
#
_cell.length_a   1.000
_cell.length_b   1.000
_cell.length_c   1.000
_cell.angle_alpha   90.00
_cell.angle_beta   90.00
_cell.angle_gamma   90.00
#
_symmetry.space_group_name_H-M   'P 1'
#
loop_
_entity.id
_entity.type
_entity.pdbx_description
1 polymer ?
#
loop_
_entity_poly.entity_id
_entity_poly.type
_entity_poly.pdbx_seq_one_letter_code
_entity_poly.pdbx_strand_id
1 'polypeptide(L)'
;MNTTTKRTAAVLFAALLGLTACSSGSDDSPSTNSTPTNPSKPANPSNPSTPAAGGNKTALVAPHGDMANTQVTEVSGNYNSNEITINGRKFTVQRPGIISGGFTDISDSTGHSIVSGLKFSYVRFGSNTYFENNGTNVTKAYNSFAIGDITSANAVPTSGKATYTGDATIGVNNTTFLKGTSSFDVDFGAKTIKGDATNGAFTLPLEGQINGNAFNGTKDGIQMQGNFYGPQAQELGGTYSGQVLDNGSYKSFMGAFGAKK
;
A
#
# COMPACT_ATOMS: atom_id res chain seq x y z
N MET A 1 55.70 -22.10 4.03
CA MET A 1 56.26 -22.43 2.70
C MET A 1 55.15 -23.04 1.89
N ASN A 2 54.54 -22.30 1.05
CA ASN A 2 54.31 -22.49 -0.38
C ASN A 2 53.43 -21.36 -0.91
N THR A 3 54.04 -20.71 -1.83
CA THR A 3 53.66 -19.58 -2.61
C THR A 3 52.73 -19.92 -3.77
N THR A 4 51.94 -18.89 -4.18
CA THR A 4 51.68 -18.45 -5.56
C THR A 4 50.59 -19.22 -6.34
N THR A 5 49.62 -18.60 -6.98
CA THR A 5 49.77 -17.75 -8.16
C THR A 5 48.49 -17.01 -8.54
N LYS A 6 48.59 -15.72 -8.80
CA LYS A 6 47.57 -14.87 -9.48
C LYS A 6 47.48 -15.25 -10.96
N ARG A 7 46.30 -15.28 -11.54
CA ARG A 7 46.14 -15.11 -13.00
C ARG A 7 45.06 -14.08 -13.30
N THR A 8 45.54 -12.98 -13.80
CA THR A 8 44.79 -11.89 -14.45
C THR A 8 44.46 -12.33 -15.89
N ALA A 9 43.23 -12.18 -16.33
CA ALA A 9 42.89 -12.21 -17.75
C ALA A 9 42.08 -10.96 -18.09
N ALA A 10 42.71 -10.07 -18.81
CA ALA A 10 42.09 -8.94 -19.47
C ALA A 10 41.55 -9.39 -20.83
N VAL A 11 40.31 -9.02 -21.15
CA VAL A 11 39.77 -9.13 -22.51
C VAL A 11 39.31 -7.77 -22.96
N LEU A 12 40.03 -7.25 -23.92
CA LEU A 12 39.67 -6.11 -24.77
C LEU A 12 38.57 -6.53 -25.71
N PHE A 13 37.53 -5.70 -25.90
CA PHE A 13 36.71 -5.72 -27.10
C PHE A 13 36.63 -4.34 -27.74
N ALA A 14 36.96 -4.37 -29.02
CA ALA A 14 37.09 -3.23 -29.89
C ALA A 14 35.74 -2.74 -30.42
N ALA A 15 35.71 -1.42 -30.66
CA ALA A 15 34.62 -0.70 -31.32
C ALA A 15 34.55 -1.03 -32.82
N LEU A 16 33.35 -1.08 -33.37
CA LEU A 16 33.08 -0.97 -34.80
C LEU A 16 32.00 0.09 -35.04
N LEU A 17 32.47 1.20 -35.59
CA LEU A 17 31.67 2.28 -36.17
C LEU A 17 31.30 1.87 -37.60
N GLY A 18 30.01 1.92 -37.94
CA GLY A 18 29.52 1.79 -39.29
C GLY A 18 28.69 3.00 -39.70
N LEU A 19 29.29 3.93 -40.39
CA LEU A 19 28.65 5.01 -41.11
C LEU A 19 28.28 4.50 -42.50
N THR A 20 27.05 4.72 -42.95
CA THR A 20 26.74 4.78 -44.38
C THR A 20 25.89 6.00 -44.69
N ALA A 21 26.41 6.77 -45.60
CA ALA A 21 25.90 8.02 -46.11
C ALA A 21 25.12 7.85 -47.40
N CYS A 22 24.19 8.77 -47.64
CA CYS A 22 23.73 9.43 -48.87
C CYS A 22 23.44 8.64 -50.14
N SER A 23 22.26 8.90 -50.67
CA SER A 23 22.11 9.16 -52.14
C SER A 23 20.99 10.15 -52.39
N SER A 24 21.32 11.14 -53.16
CA SER A 24 20.64 12.27 -53.72
C SER A 24 19.73 11.90 -54.92
N GLY A 25 18.71 12.70 -55.17
CA GLY A 25 17.95 12.72 -56.43
C GLY A 25 17.00 13.91 -56.48
N SER A 26 17.35 14.86 -57.33
CA SER A 26 16.68 16.11 -57.79
C SER A 26 15.27 15.83 -58.38
N ASP A 27 14.35 16.68 -58.52
CA ASP A 27 14.08 18.05 -58.89
C ASP A 27 12.57 18.29 -58.91
N ASP A 28 12.13 19.42 -58.55
CA ASP A 28 11.32 20.44 -59.22
C ASP A 28 10.47 21.26 -58.25
N SER A 29 10.71 22.55 -58.25
CA SER A 29 9.88 23.64 -57.70
C SER A 29 8.80 24.09 -58.69
N PRO A 30 7.87 25.03 -58.42
CA PRO A 30 7.55 25.73 -57.17
C PRO A 30 6.02 25.92 -56.95
N SER A 31 5.56 26.21 -55.75
CA SER A 31 4.55 27.26 -55.55
C SER A 31 4.14 27.45 -54.08
N THR A 32 4.54 28.58 -53.57
CA THR A 32 3.82 29.60 -52.77
C THR A 32 2.92 29.17 -51.60
N ASN A 33 3.23 29.88 -50.53
CA ASN A 33 2.37 30.26 -49.39
C ASN A 33 2.46 29.39 -48.14
N SER A 34 3.50 29.60 -47.38
CA SER A 34 3.58 29.16 -45.97
C SER A 34 3.16 30.29 -45.05
N THR A 35 1.96 30.19 -44.52
CA THR A 35 1.55 30.90 -43.30
C THR A 35 2.39 30.38 -42.12
N PRO A 36 2.95 31.22 -41.25
CA PRO A 36 3.68 30.76 -40.06
C PRO A 36 2.75 30.01 -39.14
N THR A 37 2.95 28.74 -38.96
CA THR A 37 2.29 27.96 -37.90
C THR A 37 2.88 28.36 -36.55
N ASN A 38 2.02 28.90 -35.70
CA ASN A 38 2.24 29.18 -34.31
C ASN A 38 2.77 27.92 -33.59
N PRO A 39 3.82 28.00 -32.76
CA PRO A 39 4.32 26.83 -32.03
C PRO A 39 3.22 26.27 -31.14
N SER A 40 2.93 25.00 -31.31
CA SER A 40 1.95 24.25 -30.54
C SER A 40 2.28 24.37 -29.06
N LYS A 41 1.33 24.90 -28.28
CA LYS A 41 1.34 24.90 -26.82
C LYS A 41 1.69 23.48 -26.33
N PRO A 42 2.62 23.31 -25.38
CA PRO A 42 2.89 22.00 -24.80
C PRO A 42 1.59 21.37 -24.33
N ALA A 43 1.36 20.11 -24.69
CA ALA A 43 0.22 19.36 -24.21
C ALA A 43 0.24 19.38 -22.69
N ASN A 44 -0.86 19.80 -22.11
CA ASN A 44 -1.10 19.73 -20.67
C ASN A 44 -0.90 18.27 -20.26
N PRO A 45 -0.14 17.94 -19.19
CA PRO A 45 -0.03 16.56 -18.74
C PRO A 45 -1.44 16.05 -18.51
N SER A 46 -1.79 14.98 -19.20
CA SER A 46 -3.08 14.31 -19.07
C SER A 46 -3.32 14.02 -17.59
N ASN A 47 -4.43 14.56 -17.09
CA ASN A 47 -4.97 14.23 -15.80
C ASN A 47 -4.93 12.70 -15.63
N PRO A 48 -4.40 12.14 -14.52
CA PRO A 48 -4.38 10.70 -14.36
C PRO A 48 -5.80 10.18 -14.50
N SER A 49 -5.97 9.26 -15.45
CA SER A 49 -7.24 8.59 -15.72
C SER A 49 -7.79 8.01 -14.40
N THR A 50 -9.04 8.30 -14.12
CA THR A 50 -9.80 7.71 -13.01
C THR A 50 -9.57 6.19 -13.03
N PRO A 51 -9.04 5.57 -11.96
CA PRO A 51 -8.77 4.14 -11.96
C PRO A 51 -10.07 3.38 -12.11
N ALA A 52 -10.06 2.36 -12.95
CA ALA A 52 -11.16 1.42 -13.07
C ALA A 52 -11.40 0.76 -11.70
N ALA A 53 -12.61 0.93 -11.18
CA ALA A 53 -13.06 0.27 -9.96
C ALA A 53 -12.99 -1.24 -10.13
N GLY A 54 -12.14 -1.90 -9.36
CA GLY A 54 -12.00 -3.36 -9.47
C GLY A 54 -11.01 -3.95 -8.47
N GLY A 55 -11.26 -3.80 -7.19
CA GLY A 55 -10.58 -4.54 -6.14
C GLY A 55 -11.45 -4.49 -4.89
N ASN A 56 -11.53 -5.60 -4.17
CA ASN A 56 -12.30 -5.65 -2.93
C ASN A 56 -11.64 -4.75 -1.89
N LYS A 57 -12.28 -3.63 -1.62
CA LYS A 57 -11.93 -2.72 -0.53
C LYS A 57 -12.51 -3.33 0.74
N THR A 58 -11.66 -3.90 1.58
CA THR A 58 -12.08 -4.60 2.78
C THR A 58 -11.54 -3.95 4.04
N ALA A 59 -12.32 -4.02 5.11
CA ALA A 59 -11.92 -3.68 6.46
C ALA A 59 -12.11 -4.88 7.38
N LEU A 60 -11.37 -4.89 8.48
CA LEU A 60 -11.68 -5.73 9.64
C LEU A 60 -12.53 -4.92 10.61
N VAL A 61 -13.53 -5.53 11.17
CA VAL A 61 -14.33 -5.00 12.28
C VAL A 61 -14.26 -5.95 13.47
N ALA A 62 -14.13 -5.42 14.66
CA ALA A 62 -14.22 -6.14 15.91
C ALA A 62 -15.46 -5.64 16.66
N PRO A 63 -16.64 -6.21 16.37
CA PRO A 63 -17.88 -5.82 17.01
C PRO A 63 -17.82 -6.12 18.51
N HIS A 64 -18.52 -5.32 19.29
CA HIS A 64 -18.57 -5.46 20.76
C HIS A 64 -17.20 -5.41 21.45
N GLY A 65 -16.19 -4.86 20.76
CA GLY A 65 -14.86 -4.63 21.31
C GLY A 65 -13.97 -5.85 21.39
N ASP A 66 -14.28 -6.93 20.69
CA ASP A 66 -13.51 -8.17 20.72
C ASP A 66 -12.56 -8.28 19.51
N MET A 67 -11.32 -7.83 19.67
CA MET A 67 -10.27 -7.96 18.65
C MET A 67 -9.86 -9.41 18.36
N ALA A 68 -10.27 -10.38 19.19
CA ALA A 68 -10.03 -11.79 18.93
C ALA A 68 -11.02 -12.38 17.90
N ASN A 69 -12.18 -11.76 17.74
CA ASN A 69 -13.27 -12.19 16.84
C ASN A 69 -13.56 -11.13 15.76
N THR A 70 -12.57 -10.87 14.91
CA THR A 70 -12.71 -9.92 13.81
C THR A 70 -13.54 -10.50 12.66
N GLN A 71 -14.26 -9.63 11.98
CA GLN A 71 -15.02 -9.94 10.77
C GLN A 71 -14.55 -9.09 9.61
N VAL A 72 -14.49 -9.67 8.42
CA VAL A 72 -14.22 -8.92 7.19
C VAL A 72 -15.50 -8.27 6.69
N THR A 73 -15.44 -7.00 6.36
CA THR A 73 -16.54 -6.23 5.77
C THR A 73 -16.07 -5.38 4.61
N GLU A 74 -16.99 -4.84 3.83
CA GLU A 74 -16.67 -3.92 2.76
C GLU A 74 -16.40 -2.51 3.30
N VAL A 75 -15.46 -1.82 2.63
CA VAL A 75 -15.22 -0.38 2.78
C VAL A 75 -15.72 0.30 1.52
N SER A 76 -16.56 1.29 1.67
CA SER A 76 -16.96 2.17 0.57
C SER A 76 -16.44 3.59 0.75
N GLY A 77 -16.25 4.28 -0.37
CA GLY A 77 -15.69 5.63 -0.42
C GLY A 77 -14.45 5.69 -1.29
N ASN A 78 -13.83 6.87 -1.29
CA ASN A 78 -12.60 7.14 -2.02
C ASN A 78 -11.49 7.42 -0.99
N TYR A 79 -10.29 6.88 -1.22
CA TYR A 79 -9.14 7.08 -0.32
C TYR A 79 -8.71 8.55 -0.20
N ASN A 80 -9.07 9.40 -1.16
CA ASN A 80 -8.85 10.86 -1.15
C ASN A 80 -10.02 11.66 -0.53
N SER A 81 -11.11 11.01 -0.12
CA SER A 81 -12.22 11.69 0.53
C SER A 81 -11.95 11.95 2.01
N ASN A 82 -12.73 12.87 2.59
CA ASN A 82 -12.65 13.14 4.02
C ASN A 82 -13.26 12.00 4.86
N GLU A 83 -14.15 11.21 4.27
CA GLU A 83 -14.89 10.16 4.95
C GLU A 83 -14.89 8.87 4.13
N ILE A 84 -14.93 7.75 4.84
CA ILE A 84 -15.20 6.41 4.32
C ILE A 84 -16.36 5.80 5.09
N THR A 85 -16.98 4.78 4.51
CA THR A 85 -18.04 4.02 5.18
C THR A 85 -17.59 2.59 5.41
N ILE A 86 -17.63 2.11 6.63
CA ILE A 86 -17.31 0.74 7.05
C ILE A 86 -18.53 0.19 7.77
N ASN A 87 -19.05 -0.94 7.30
CA ASN A 87 -20.24 -1.59 7.87
C ASN A 87 -21.41 -0.59 8.09
N GLY A 88 -21.70 0.23 7.08
CA GLY A 88 -22.76 1.23 7.11
C GLY A 88 -22.50 2.48 7.96
N ARG A 89 -21.38 2.55 8.68
CA ARG A 89 -21.00 3.69 9.52
C ARG A 89 -19.94 4.54 8.84
N LYS A 90 -20.09 5.86 8.90
CA LYS A 90 -19.12 6.83 8.38
C LYS A 90 -18.00 7.07 9.39
N PHE A 91 -16.77 7.15 8.89
CA PHE A 91 -15.58 7.50 9.63
C PHE A 91 -14.83 8.62 8.92
N THR A 92 -14.48 9.66 9.66
CA THR A 92 -13.61 10.73 9.16
C THR A 92 -12.19 10.20 9.04
N VAL A 93 -11.61 10.27 7.85
CA VAL A 93 -10.24 9.81 7.56
C VAL A 93 -9.31 10.93 7.16
N GLN A 94 -9.86 12.12 6.92
CA GLN A 94 -9.10 13.32 6.63
C GLN A 94 -9.90 14.55 7.07
N ARG A 95 -9.22 15.58 7.56
CA ARG A 95 -9.82 16.90 7.82
C ARG A 95 -9.25 17.92 6.84
N PRO A 96 -10.10 18.75 6.19
CA PRO A 96 -9.63 19.80 5.31
C PRO A 96 -8.64 20.71 6.02
N GLY A 97 -7.56 21.06 5.32
CA GLY A 97 -6.51 21.94 5.85
C GLY A 97 -5.50 21.29 6.80
N ILE A 98 -5.70 20.04 7.20
CA ILE A 98 -4.71 19.29 7.97
C ILE A 98 -3.89 18.44 7.02
N ILE A 99 -2.60 18.78 6.90
CA ILE A 99 -1.63 18.05 6.09
C ILE A 99 -0.63 17.38 7.05
N SER A 100 -0.68 16.05 7.13
CA SER A 100 0.30 15.27 7.89
C SER A 100 1.05 14.36 6.94
N GLY A 101 2.38 14.35 7.03
CA GLY A 101 3.22 13.41 6.30
C GLY A 101 3.16 11.99 6.88
N GLY A 102 2.93 11.87 8.19
CA GLY A 102 2.78 10.61 8.92
C GLY A 102 1.31 10.30 9.21
N PHE A 103 1.04 9.87 10.45
CA PHE A 103 -0.33 9.62 10.89
C PHE A 103 -1.06 10.92 11.25
N THR A 104 -2.34 10.96 10.96
CA THR A 104 -3.31 11.93 11.49
C THR A 104 -4.13 11.27 12.58
N ASP A 105 -4.15 11.88 13.77
CA ASP A 105 -5.05 11.52 14.86
C ASP A 105 -6.31 12.37 14.76
N ILE A 106 -7.46 11.73 14.73
CA ILE A 106 -8.76 12.38 14.64
C ILE A 106 -9.60 11.89 15.83
N SER A 107 -9.90 12.81 16.75
CA SER A 107 -10.81 12.54 17.87
C SER A 107 -12.03 13.42 17.76
N ASP A 108 -13.20 12.84 17.95
CA ASP A 108 -14.49 13.53 18.00
C ASP A 108 -15.45 12.76 18.93
N SER A 109 -16.70 13.21 18.99
CA SER A 109 -17.73 12.60 19.85
C SER A 109 -18.07 11.15 19.44
N THR A 110 -17.65 10.70 18.26
CA THR A 110 -17.95 9.35 17.76
C THR A 110 -16.83 8.35 18.05
N GLY A 111 -15.62 8.83 18.34
CA GLY A 111 -14.49 7.97 18.64
C GLY A 111 -13.13 8.58 18.34
N HIS A 112 -12.15 7.71 18.15
CA HIS A 112 -10.76 8.05 17.85
C HIS A 112 -10.27 7.27 16.64
N SER A 113 -9.68 7.96 15.68
CA SER A 113 -9.13 7.39 14.45
C SER A 113 -7.65 7.72 14.33
N ILE A 114 -6.83 6.73 14.00
CA ILE A 114 -5.44 6.88 13.56
C ILE A 114 -5.39 6.51 12.08
N VAL A 115 -5.12 7.47 11.23
CA VAL A 115 -5.17 7.29 9.77
C VAL A 115 -3.86 7.74 9.14
N SER A 116 -3.37 7.00 8.15
CA SER A 116 -2.18 7.38 7.38
C SER A 116 -2.34 8.74 6.74
N GLY A 117 -1.29 9.56 6.79
CA GLY A 117 -1.24 10.86 6.15
C GLY A 117 -0.83 10.79 4.68
N LEU A 118 -0.27 11.89 4.17
CA LEU A 118 0.10 12.06 2.75
C LEU A 118 1.43 11.38 2.36
N LYS A 119 2.03 10.59 3.24
CA LYS A 119 3.23 9.77 2.95
C LYS A 119 2.97 8.80 1.79
N PHE A 120 1.73 8.33 1.65
CA PHE A 120 1.28 7.37 0.66
C PHE A 120 0.41 8.06 -0.39
N SER A 121 0.69 7.77 -1.68
CA SER A 121 0.02 8.39 -2.82
C SER A 121 -1.19 7.61 -3.31
N TYR A 122 -1.19 6.29 -3.10
CA TYR A 122 -2.17 5.38 -3.69
C TYR A 122 -2.97 4.59 -2.67
N VAL A 123 -2.52 4.53 -1.42
CA VAL A 123 -3.23 3.83 -0.34
C VAL A 123 -3.46 4.75 0.86
N ARG A 124 -4.61 4.61 1.48
CA ARG A 124 -4.92 5.13 2.81
C ARG A 124 -5.33 3.99 3.69
N PHE A 125 -4.78 3.94 4.89
CA PHE A 125 -5.07 2.92 5.88
C PHE A 125 -5.16 3.52 7.26
N GLY A 126 -5.76 2.79 8.18
CA GLY A 126 -5.89 3.25 9.54
C GLY A 126 -6.75 2.34 10.38
N SER A 127 -6.97 2.78 11.62
CA SER A 127 -7.79 2.07 12.58
C SER A 127 -8.61 3.06 13.41
N ASN A 128 -9.82 2.64 13.74
CA ASN A 128 -10.75 3.43 14.51
C ASN A 128 -11.19 2.69 15.77
N THR A 129 -11.26 3.42 16.88
CA THR A 129 -11.95 3.04 18.12
C THR A 129 -13.21 3.87 18.20
N TYR A 130 -14.37 3.25 18.33
CA TYR A 130 -15.66 3.94 18.37
C TYR A 130 -16.62 3.28 19.35
N PHE A 131 -17.77 3.88 19.57
CA PHE A 131 -18.78 3.36 20.47
C PHE A 131 -20.01 2.88 19.69
N GLU A 132 -20.43 1.65 19.99
CA GLU A 132 -21.68 1.08 19.53
C GLU A 132 -22.72 1.13 20.65
N ASN A 133 -23.91 1.60 20.29
CA ASN A 133 -25.07 1.60 21.18
C ASN A 133 -26.07 0.58 20.65
N ASN A 134 -26.31 -0.48 21.38
CA ASN A 134 -27.28 -1.52 21.05
C ASN A 134 -28.64 -1.34 21.79
N GLY A 135 -28.92 -0.13 22.25
CA GLY A 135 -30.14 0.24 22.94
C GLY A 135 -30.10 0.06 24.47
N THR A 136 -29.32 -0.88 24.97
CA THR A 136 -29.16 -1.15 26.41
C THR A 136 -27.77 -0.85 26.93
N ASN A 137 -26.76 -1.04 26.10
CA ASN A 137 -25.36 -0.89 26.47
C ASN A 137 -24.58 -0.11 25.40
N VAL A 138 -23.63 0.71 25.86
CA VAL A 138 -22.63 1.33 25.00
C VAL A 138 -21.34 0.53 25.16
N THR A 139 -20.87 -0.07 24.06
CA THR A 139 -19.65 -0.87 24.03
C THR A 139 -18.64 -0.24 23.09
N LYS A 140 -17.35 -0.40 23.38
CA LYS A 140 -16.31 -0.06 22.43
C LYS A 140 -16.37 -1.06 21.26
N ALA A 141 -16.07 -0.55 20.08
CA ALA A 141 -15.87 -1.36 18.89
C ALA A 141 -14.63 -0.83 18.14
N TYR A 142 -14.07 -1.67 17.29
CA TYR A 142 -12.84 -1.37 16.58
C TYR A 142 -12.98 -1.74 15.12
N ASN A 143 -12.33 -0.97 14.26
CA ASN A 143 -12.10 -1.40 12.89
C ASN A 143 -10.71 -1.00 12.41
N SER A 144 -10.23 -1.72 11.39
CA SER A 144 -9.00 -1.43 10.67
C SER A 144 -9.27 -1.56 9.19
N PHE A 145 -8.73 -0.67 8.37
CA PHE A 145 -9.01 -0.60 6.94
C PHE A 145 -7.77 -0.26 6.12
N ALA A 146 -7.79 -0.66 4.86
CA ALA A 146 -6.91 -0.17 3.80
C ALA A 146 -7.75 0.02 2.53
N ILE A 147 -7.67 1.21 1.94
CA ILE A 147 -8.44 1.61 0.75
C ILE A 147 -7.54 2.42 -0.18
N GLY A 148 -7.65 2.23 -1.48
CA GLY A 148 -6.77 2.95 -2.42
C GLY A 148 -7.02 2.60 -3.87
N ASP A 149 -6.09 3.04 -4.72
CA ASP A 149 -6.04 2.72 -6.13
C ASP A 149 -5.34 1.37 -6.31
N ILE A 150 -6.11 0.29 -6.29
CA ILE A 150 -5.58 -1.07 -6.38
C ILE A 150 -4.89 -1.26 -7.74
N THR A 151 -3.66 -1.78 -7.71
CA THR A 151 -2.92 -2.15 -8.92
C THR A 151 -3.71 -3.16 -9.74
N SER A 152 -3.86 -2.97 -11.05
CA SER A 152 -4.45 -3.98 -11.93
C SER A 152 -3.64 -5.27 -11.87
N ALA A 153 -4.29 -6.43 -11.87
CA ALA A 153 -3.62 -7.71 -11.68
C ALA A 153 -2.51 -7.98 -12.73
N ASN A 154 -2.70 -7.51 -13.96
CA ASN A 154 -1.72 -7.59 -15.05
C ASN A 154 -0.57 -6.56 -14.94
N ALA A 155 -0.68 -5.58 -14.06
CA ALA A 155 0.35 -4.57 -13.80
C ALA A 155 1.20 -4.90 -12.54
N VAL A 156 0.85 -5.93 -11.80
CA VAL A 156 1.71 -6.45 -10.73
C VAL A 156 2.91 -7.16 -11.35
N PRO A 157 4.15 -6.88 -10.91
CA PRO A 157 5.32 -7.59 -11.41
C PRO A 157 5.18 -9.12 -11.24
N THR A 158 5.69 -9.88 -12.20
CA THR A 158 5.65 -11.36 -12.17
C THR A 158 7.01 -11.98 -11.83
N SER A 159 8.04 -11.13 -11.64
CA SER A 159 9.39 -11.56 -11.28
C SER A 159 10.13 -10.44 -10.54
N GLY A 160 11.27 -10.79 -9.93
CA GLY A 160 12.07 -9.86 -9.14
C GLY A 160 11.61 -9.76 -7.69
N LYS A 161 12.36 -8.98 -6.92
CA LYS A 161 12.13 -8.73 -5.49
C LYS A 161 12.05 -7.24 -5.21
N ALA A 162 11.31 -6.88 -4.17
CA ALA A 162 11.25 -5.50 -3.70
C ALA A 162 11.05 -5.47 -2.19
N THR A 163 11.68 -4.51 -1.52
CA THR A 163 11.45 -4.19 -0.12
C THR A 163 10.54 -2.97 -0.02
N TYR A 164 9.53 -3.06 0.82
CA TYR A 164 8.58 -1.98 1.11
C TYR A 164 8.71 -1.59 2.57
N THR A 165 8.76 -0.30 2.84
CA THR A 165 8.80 0.24 4.20
C THR A 165 7.69 1.24 4.44
N GLY A 166 7.15 1.23 5.65
CA GLY A 166 6.00 2.08 5.93
C GLY A 166 5.57 2.15 7.37
N ASP A 167 4.29 2.32 7.55
CA ASP A 167 3.68 2.58 8.84
C ASP A 167 2.58 1.55 9.13
N ALA A 168 2.27 1.34 10.41
CA ALA A 168 1.21 0.43 10.86
C ALA A 168 0.44 1.01 12.05
N THR A 169 -0.79 0.57 12.23
CA THR A 169 -1.56 0.74 13.48
C THR A 169 -1.64 -0.57 14.20
N ILE A 170 -1.48 -0.59 15.52
CA ILE A 170 -1.44 -1.80 16.34
C ILE A 170 -2.38 -1.66 17.52
N GLY A 171 -3.48 -2.41 17.53
CA GLY A 171 -4.38 -2.59 18.65
C GLY A 171 -4.03 -3.88 19.39
N VAL A 172 -4.07 -3.83 20.73
CA VAL A 172 -3.73 -4.96 21.59
C VAL A 172 -4.81 -5.10 22.67
N ASN A 173 -5.33 -6.32 22.87
CA ASN A 173 -6.23 -6.67 23.97
C ASN A 173 -7.39 -5.67 24.15
N ASN A 174 -8.06 -5.31 23.06
CA ASN A 174 -9.22 -4.42 23.08
C ASN A 174 -8.91 -3.01 23.64
N THR A 175 -7.67 -2.56 23.46
CA THR A 175 -7.25 -1.19 23.81
C THR A 175 -7.26 -0.27 22.59
N THR A 176 -6.92 0.99 22.81
CA THR A 176 -6.75 1.97 21.74
C THR A 176 -5.56 1.58 20.85
N PHE A 177 -5.67 1.88 19.57
CA PHE A 177 -4.59 1.65 18.61
C PHE A 177 -3.36 2.51 18.89
N LEU A 178 -2.20 1.93 18.67
CA LEU A 178 -0.88 2.56 18.73
C LEU A 178 -0.33 2.74 17.32
N LYS A 179 0.54 3.72 17.15
CA LYS A 179 1.30 3.94 15.92
C LYS A 179 2.52 3.04 15.91
N GLY A 180 2.85 2.53 14.74
CA GLY A 180 4.00 1.68 14.50
C GLY A 180 4.52 1.83 13.08
N THR A 181 5.45 0.97 12.72
CA THR A 181 6.05 0.86 11.39
C THR A 181 5.78 -0.52 10.79
N SER A 182 5.92 -0.63 9.49
CA SER A 182 5.83 -1.90 8.77
C SER A 182 6.99 -2.04 7.78
N SER A 183 7.43 -3.28 7.56
CA SER A 183 8.46 -3.61 6.57
C SER A 183 8.11 -4.92 5.92
N PHE A 184 8.28 -5.03 4.59
CA PHE A 184 7.95 -6.23 3.82
C PHE A 184 8.98 -6.48 2.73
N ASP A 185 9.41 -7.73 2.63
CA ASP A 185 10.13 -8.27 1.48
C ASP A 185 9.15 -9.06 0.60
N VAL A 186 9.05 -8.65 -0.65
CA VAL A 186 8.15 -9.22 -1.65
C VAL A 186 8.98 -9.90 -2.72
N ASP A 187 8.73 -11.19 -2.96
CA ASP A 187 9.27 -11.96 -4.07
C ASP A 187 8.13 -12.23 -5.07
N PHE A 188 8.10 -11.47 -6.15
CA PHE A 188 7.07 -11.59 -7.18
C PHE A 188 7.17 -12.89 -7.97
N GLY A 189 8.39 -13.43 -8.15
CA GLY A 189 8.62 -14.70 -8.83
C GLY A 189 8.14 -15.89 -8.00
N ALA A 190 8.45 -15.91 -6.70
CA ALA A 190 7.98 -16.93 -5.77
C ALA A 190 6.53 -16.68 -5.29
N LYS A 191 5.96 -15.50 -5.62
CA LYS A 191 4.62 -15.06 -5.17
C LYS A 191 4.47 -15.05 -3.66
N THR A 192 5.49 -14.57 -2.93
CA THR A 192 5.49 -14.50 -1.47
C THR A 192 5.69 -13.08 -0.98
N ILE A 193 5.11 -12.77 0.16
CA ILE A 193 5.31 -11.55 0.92
C ILE A 193 5.62 -11.94 2.37
N LYS A 194 6.68 -11.36 2.92
CA LYS A 194 7.11 -11.57 4.31
C LYS A 194 7.50 -10.26 4.93
N GLY A 195 7.08 -10.04 6.15
CA GLY A 195 7.39 -8.81 6.85
C GLY A 195 6.85 -8.79 8.26
N ASP A 196 6.73 -7.59 8.79
CA ASP A 196 6.24 -7.36 10.13
C ASP A 196 5.55 -6.00 10.28
N ALA A 197 4.78 -5.88 11.37
CA ALA A 197 4.32 -4.62 11.94
C ALA A 197 4.85 -4.51 13.36
N THR A 198 5.48 -3.39 13.72
CA THR A 198 6.10 -3.20 15.02
C THR A 198 5.89 -1.80 15.58
N ASN A 199 5.79 -1.68 16.90
CA ASN A 199 5.82 -0.40 17.62
C ASN A 199 6.94 -0.37 18.69
N GLY A 200 7.90 -1.28 18.59
CA GLY A 200 8.98 -1.44 19.57
C GLY A 200 8.63 -2.33 20.77
N ALA A 201 7.37 -2.32 21.22
CA ALA A 201 6.90 -3.22 22.30
C ALA A 201 6.43 -4.58 21.75
N PHE A 202 5.87 -4.58 20.54
CA PHE A 202 5.38 -5.77 19.84
C PHE A 202 5.92 -5.79 18.42
N THR A 203 6.30 -6.97 17.96
CA THR A 203 6.63 -7.24 16.55
C THR A 203 5.77 -8.41 16.10
N LEU A 204 4.90 -8.15 15.14
CA LEU A 204 3.91 -9.08 14.64
C LEU A 204 4.35 -9.56 13.25
N PRO A 205 4.67 -10.85 13.06
CA PRO A 205 5.05 -11.36 11.76
C PRO A 205 3.84 -11.37 10.83
N LEU A 206 4.03 -10.88 9.62
CA LEU A 206 3.02 -10.78 8.57
C LEU A 206 3.56 -11.47 7.31
N GLU A 207 3.13 -12.71 7.07
CA GLU A 207 3.56 -13.50 5.91
C GLU A 207 2.37 -13.99 5.11
N GLY A 208 2.53 -14.10 3.78
CA GLY A 208 1.46 -14.57 2.92
C GLY A 208 1.88 -14.92 1.49
N GLN A 209 0.88 -15.31 0.72
CA GLN A 209 0.99 -15.63 -0.70
C GLN A 209 0.33 -14.52 -1.53
N ILE A 210 0.93 -14.24 -2.68
CA ILE A 210 0.41 -13.26 -3.66
C ILE A 210 -0.48 -13.99 -4.65
N ASN A 211 -1.69 -13.45 -4.85
CA ASN A 211 -2.64 -13.92 -5.84
C ASN A 211 -3.16 -12.70 -6.65
N GLY A 212 -2.65 -12.56 -7.87
CA GLY A 212 -2.94 -11.38 -8.68
C GLY A 212 -2.44 -10.10 -8.01
N ASN A 213 -3.35 -9.19 -7.72
CA ASN A 213 -3.07 -7.91 -7.05
C ASN A 213 -3.34 -7.92 -5.53
N ALA A 214 -3.70 -9.08 -5.00
CA ALA A 214 -3.97 -9.28 -3.58
C ALA A 214 -2.94 -10.23 -2.96
N PHE A 215 -2.85 -10.18 -1.64
CA PHE A 215 -2.07 -11.14 -0.85
C PHE A 215 -2.79 -11.44 0.46
N ASN A 216 -2.63 -12.66 0.95
CA ASN A 216 -3.11 -13.08 2.25
C ASN A 216 -2.26 -14.20 2.84
N GLY A 217 -2.37 -14.40 4.13
CA GLY A 217 -1.70 -15.51 4.80
C GLY A 217 -1.89 -15.47 6.31
N THR A 218 -1.33 -16.49 6.96
CA THR A 218 -1.33 -16.61 8.41
C THR A 218 0.06 -17.00 8.90
N LYS A 219 0.55 -16.28 9.89
CA LYS A 219 1.83 -16.57 10.55
C LYS A 219 1.70 -16.40 12.05
N ASP A 220 2.10 -17.41 12.81
CA ASP A 220 2.12 -17.39 14.28
C ASP A 220 0.82 -16.88 14.94
N GLY A 221 -0.34 -17.29 14.38
CA GLY A 221 -1.66 -16.90 14.85
C GLY A 221 -2.16 -15.54 14.35
N ILE A 222 -1.36 -14.80 13.57
CA ILE A 222 -1.77 -13.54 12.94
C ILE A 222 -2.16 -13.81 11.48
N GLN A 223 -3.38 -13.47 11.12
CA GLN A 223 -3.88 -13.46 9.75
C GLN A 223 -3.69 -12.07 9.16
N MET A 224 -3.19 -11.99 7.93
CA MET A 224 -3.15 -10.74 7.17
C MET A 224 -3.84 -10.90 5.82
N GLN A 225 -4.36 -9.78 5.32
CA GLN A 225 -4.85 -9.62 3.96
C GLN A 225 -4.56 -8.21 3.45
N GLY A 226 -4.32 -8.08 2.15
CA GLY A 226 -4.04 -6.78 1.56
C GLY A 226 -3.97 -6.82 0.05
N ASN A 227 -3.65 -5.65 -0.52
CA ASN A 227 -3.52 -5.45 -1.95
C ASN A 227 -2.26 -4.63 -2.26
N PHE A 228 -1.82 -4.72 -3.50
CA PHE A 228 -0.90 -3.76 -4.09
C PHE A 228 -1.67 -2.56 -4.64
N TYR A 229 -1.06 -1.37 -4.52
CA TYR A 229 -1.65 -0.10 -4.91
C TYR A 229 -0.71 0.69 -5.82
N GLY A 230 -1.34 1.53 -6.66
CA GLY A 230 -0.64 2.35 -7.63
C GLY A 230 -0.05 1.60 -8.82
N PRO A 231 0.60 2.32 -9.76
CA PRO A 231 1.24 1.71 -10.91
C PRO A 231 2.34 0.72 -10.50
N GLN A 232 2.36 -0.47 -11.13
CA GLN A 232 3.42 -1.46 -10.92
C GLN A 232 3.67 -1.83 -9.43
N ALA A 233 2.61 -1.86 -8.63
CA ALA A 233 2.70 -2.18 -7.20
C ALA A 233 3.70 -1.26 -6.45
N GLN A 234 3.56 0.06 -6.61
CA GLN A 234 4.43 1.03 -5.91
C GLN A 234 4.21 1.03 -4.41
N GLU A 235 2.98 0.78 -3.99
CA GLU A 235 2.59 0.70 -2.59
C GLU A 235 1.87 -0.61 -2.32
N LEU A 236 1.84 -1.01 -1.07
CA LEU A 236 1.01 -2.09 -0.57
C LEU A 236 0.32 -1.63 0.72
N GLY A 237 -0.77 -2.29 1.05
CA GLY A 237 -1.49 -2.03 2.28
C GLY A 237 -2.49 -3.12 2.58
N GLY A 238 -2.87 -3.20 3.82
CA GLY A 238 -3.76 -4.26 4.27
C GLY A 238 -4.13 -4.14 5.74
N THR A 239 -4.78 -5.19 6.21
CA THR A 239 -5.21 -5.33 7.59
C THR A 239 -4.75 -6.69 8.13
N TYR A 240 -4.64 -6.76 9.44
CA TYR A 240 -4.32 -7.99 10.13
C TYR A 240 -5.05 -8.12 11.45
N SER A 241 -5.25 -9.34 11.88
CA SER A 241 -5.77 -9.67 13.22
C SER A 241 -5.36 -11.07 13.64
N GLY A 242 -5.45 -11.34 14.92
CA GLY A 242 -5.18 -12.67 15.44
C GLY A 242 -4.85 -12.68 16.93
N GLN A 243 -4.41 -13.84 17.37
CA GLN A 243 -4.01 -14.04 18.76
C GLN A 243 -2.63 -14.70 18.81
N VAL A 244 -1.80 -14.20 19.69
CA VAL A 244 -0.46 -14.75 19.95
C VAL A 244 -0.37 -15.16 21.41
N LEU A 245 0.16 -16.33 21.68
CA LEU A 245 0.47 -16.77 23.04
C LEU A 245 1.74 -16.05 23.51
N ASP A 246 1.61 -15.21 24.52
CA ASP A 246 2.70 -14.47 25.13
C ASP A 246 2.72 -14.71 26.63
N ASN A 247 3.81 -15.26 27.15
CA ASN A 247 4.00 -15.58 28.57
C ASN A 247 2.82 -16.35 29.19
N GLY A 248 2.27 -17.34 28.47
CA GLY A 248 1.19 -18.20 28.94
C GLY A 248 -0.21 -17.58 28.87
N SER A 249 -0.34 -16.38 28.30
CA SER A 249 -1.63 -15.73 28.06
C SER A 249 -1.78 -15.34 26.60
N TYR A 250 -2.99 -15.50 26.04
CA TYR A 250 -3.28 -15.02 24.71
C TYR A 250 -3.45 -13.50 24.70
N LYS A 251 -2.74 -12.85 23.78
CA LYS A 251 -2.97 -11.44 23.43
C LYS A 251 -3.64 -11.37 22.06
N SER A 252 -4.73 -10.63 21.99
CA SER A 252 -5.38 -10.35 20.72
C SER A 252 -4.78 -9.09 20.07
N PHE A 253 -4.59 -9.16 18.75
CA PHE A 253 -4.07 -8.07 17.95
C PHE A 253 -4.98 -7.77 16.77
N MET A 254 -5.04 -6.51 16.41
CA MET A 254 -5.74 -6.03 15.22
C MET A 254 -5.07 -4.76 14.72
N GLY A 255 -4.99 -4.57 13.41
CA GLY A 255 -4.40 -3.36 12.86
C GLY A 255 -4.48 -3.25 11.36
N ALA A 256 -3.89 -2.17 10.86
CA ALA A 256 -3.72 -1.89 9.44
C ALA A 256 -2.27 -1.48 9.17
N PHE A 257 -1.85 -1.66 7.94
CA PHE A 257 -0.52 -1.26 7.48
C PHE A 257 -0.56 -0.72 6.06
N GLY A 258 0.45 0.09 5.75
CA GLY A 258 0.78 0.48 4.40
C GLY A 258 2.27 0.71 4.27
N ALA A 259 2.83 0.34 3.12
CA ALA A 259 4.25 0.47 2.85
C ALA A 259 4.50 0.80 1.38
N LYS A 260 5.65 1.38 1.07
CA LYS A 260 6.06 1.74 -0.29
C LYS A 260 7.50 1.34 -0.55
N LYS A 261 7.80 1.12 -1.85
CA LYS A 261 9.16 0.84 -2.35
C LYS A 261 10.13 1.97 -2.06
#